data_28c017aa42a0f8b69ad5dd37523b2b63
#
_entry.id   28c017aa42a0f8b69ad5dd37523b2b63
#
_cell.length_a   1.000
_cell.length_b   1.000
_cell.length_c   1.000
_cell.angle_alpha   90.00
_cell.angle_beta   90.00
_cell.angle_gamma   90.00
#
_symmetry.space_group_name_H-M   'P 1'
#
loop_
_entity.id
_entity.type
_entity.pdbx_description
1 polymer ?
#
loop_
_entity_poly.entity_id
_entity_poly.type
_entity_poly.pdbx_seq_one_letter_code
_entity_poly.pdbx_strand_id
1 'polypeptide(L)'
;MPNQINSKNTPKTYDAGDVADAHSIAESDMQWMSTALTHVNKKIKRIHDLAKNGEILSQHHFSELITHLDMYEYLADDRRHYHAKEAKAHEDEWEANKKAVSL
;
A
#
# COMPACT_ATOMS: atom_id res chain seq x y z
N MET A 1 32.89 -10.42 -17.59
CA MET A 1 31.60 -9.82 -17.32
C MET A 1 31.70 -8.32 -17.19
N PRO A 2 30.89 -7.66 -17.88
CA PRO A 2 30.89 -6.20 -17.85
C PRO A 2 30.39 -5.61 -16.55
N ASN A 3 29.95 -6.42 -15.62
CA ASN A 3 29.25 -5.96 -14.41
C ASN A 3 30.16 -5.58 -13.27
N GLN A 4 31.44 -5.50 -13.55
CA GLN A 4 32.39 -5.15 -12.52
C GLN A 4 32.52 -3.63 -12.32
N ILE A 5 31.63 -2.88 -12.89
CA ILE A 5 31.57 -1.45 -12.72
C ILE A 5 31.23 -1.13 -11.29
N ASN A 6 31.94 -0.18 -10.72
CA ASN A 6 31.70 0.27 -9.37
C ASN A 6 30.37 1.01 -9.29
N SER A 7 29.35 0.37 -8.75
CA SER A 7 28.01 0.93 -8.70
C SER A 7 27.91 2.19 -7.83
N LYS A 8 28.85 2.45 -6.94
CA LYS A 8 28.85 3.68 -6.13
C LYS A 8 29.06 4.93 -6.94
N ASN A 9 29.78 4.81 -8.06
CA ASN A 9 30.11 5.95 -8.91
C ASN A 9 29.30 6.00 -10.19
N THR A 10 28.42 5.04 -10.40
CA THR A 10 27.59 4.95 -11.59
C THR A 10 26.16 5.31 -11.25
N PRO A 11 25.57 6.30 -11.93
CA PRO A 11 24.15 6.61 -11.71
C PRO A 11 23.28 5.38 -11.97
N LYS A 12 22.35 5.13 -11.07
CA LYS A 12 21.41 4.05 -11.24
C LYS A 12 20.34 4.46 -12.24
N THR A 13 20.07 3.60 -13.19
CA THR A 13 18.98 3.79 -14.15
C THR A 13 17.88 2.77 -13.88
N TYR A 14 16.66 3.16 -14.17
CA TYR A 14 15.49 2.32 -14.06
C TYR A 14 15.00 1.95 -15.44
N ASP A 15 14.75 0.67 -15.67
CA ASP A 15 14.17 0.20 -16.92
C ASP A 15 12.66 -0.01 -16.77
N ALA A 16 12.04 -0.44 -17.87
CA ALA A 16 10.61 -0.72 -17.87
C ALA A 16 10.21 -1.83 -16.90
N GLY A 17 11.10 -2.80 -16.65
CA GLY A 17 10.87 -3.86 -15.69
C GLY A 17 10.76 -3.34 -14.27
N ASP A 18 11.66 -2.44 -13.88
CA ASP A 18 11.64 -1.82 -12.55
C ASP A 18 10.35 -1.03 -12.33
N VAL A 19 9.93 -0.28 -13.35
CA VAL A 19 8.70 0.51 -13.28
C VAL A 19 7.48 -0.41 -13.21
N ALA A 20 7.45 -1.47 -13.99
CA ALA A 20 6.37 -2.45 -13.96
C ALA A 20 6.26 -3.11 -12.59
N ASP A 21 7.38 -3.47 -11.98
CA ASP A 21 7.39 -4.08 -10.64
C ASP A 21 6.83 -3.12 -9.60
N ALA A 22 7.24 -1.85 -9.63
CA ALA A 22 6.73 -0.85 -8.71
C ALA A 22 5.21 -0.66 -8.86
N HIS A 23 4.71 -0.62 -10.08
CA HIS A 23 3.28 -0.51 -10.35
C HIS A 23 2.52 -1.77 -9.93
N SER A 24 3.10 -2.95 -10.11
CA SER A 24 2.48 -4.21 -9.68
C SER A 24 2.30 -4.27 -8.18
N ILE A 25 3.30 -3.82 -7.44
CA ILE A 25 3.22 -3.77 -5.97
C ILE A 25 2.11 -2.79 -5.54
N ALA A 26 2.08 -1.61 -6.16
CA ALA A 26 1.05 -0.61 -5.87
C ALA A 26 -0.35 -1.13 -6.22
N GLU A 27 -0.50 -1.79 -7.36
CA GLU A 27 -1.77 -2.38 -7.78
C GLU A 27 -2.24 -3.45 -6.80
N SER A 28 -1.34 -4.33 -6.35
CA SER A 28 -1.68 -5.35 -5.36
C SER A 28 -2.18 -4.72 -4.07
N ASP A 29 -1.51 -3.67 -3.60
CA ASP A 29 -1.93 -2.99 -2.38
C ASP A 29 -3.28 -2.31 -2.54
N MET A 30 -3.53 -1.68 -3.69
CA MET A 30 -4.82 -1.07 -3.99
C MET A 30 -5.93 -2.11 -4.10
N GLN A 31 -5.63 -3.26 -4.67
CA GLN A 31 -6.58 -4.34 -4.83
C GLN A 31 -7.06 -4.88 -3.48
N TRP A 32 -6.14 -5.18 -2.56
CA TRP A 32 -6.57 -5.67 -1.26
C TRP A 32 -7.29 -4.58 -0.45
N MET A 33 -6.90 -3.31 -0.60
CA MET A 33 -7.59 -2.19 0.05
C MET A 33 -9.02 -2.06 -0.48
N SER A 34 -9.20 -2.19 -1.80
CA SER A 34 -10.53 -2.19 -2.41
C SER A 34 -11.38 -3.34 -1.89
N THR A 35 -10.80 -4.53 -1.78
CA THR A 35 -11.48 -5.71 -1.23
C THR A 35 -11.88 -5.48 0.23
N ALA A 36 -10.98 -4.91 1.02
CA ALA A 36 -11.25 -4.59 2.42
C ALA A 36 -12.39 -3.59 2.56
N LEU A 37 -12.39 -2.53 1.76
CA LEU A 37 -13.46 -1.53 1.77
C LEU A 37 -14.81 -2.14 1.37
N THR A 38 -14.82 -3.01 0.36
CA THR A 38 -16.02 -3.73 -0.04
C THR A 38 -16.57 -4.60 1.09
N HIS A 39 -15.68 -5.29 1.78
CA HIS A 39 -16.05 -6.15 2.91
C HIS A 39 -16.65 -5.33 4.06
N VAL A 40 -16.01 -4.24 4.44
CA VAL A 40 -16.50 -3.34 5.49
C VAL A 40 -17.86 -2.74 5.09
N ASN A 41 -17.96 -2.29 3.85
CA ASN A 41 -19.19 -1.70 3.33
C ASN A 41 -20.36 -2.67 3.41
N LYS A 42 -20.15 -3.92 3.02
CA LYS A 42 -21.18 -4.96 3.11
C LYS A 42 -21.62 -5.22 4.56
N LYS A 43 -20.67 -5.25 5.49
CA LYS A 43 -20.99 -5.45 6.90
C LYS A 43 -21.77 -4.28 7.49
N ILE A 44 -21.39 -3.06 7.15
CA ILE A 44 -22.11 -1.86 7.59
C ILE A 44 -23.54 -1.85 7.05
N LYS A 45 -23.72 -2.17 5.76
CA LYS A 45 -25.04 -2.24 5.15
C LYS A 45 -25.90 -3.29 5.80
N ARG A 46 -25.33 -4.44 6.13
CA ARG A 46 -26.05 -5.50 6.83
C ARG A 46 -26.53 -5.01 8.22
N ILE A 47 -25.68 -4.37 8.98
CA ILE A 47 -26.05 -3.83 10.29
C ILE A 47 -27.15 -2.77 10.13
N HIS A 48 -27.00 -1.90 9.13
CA HIS A 48 -28.00 -0.88 8.83
C HIS A 48 -29.34 -1.52 8.50
N ASP A 49 -29.36 -2.57 7.69
CA ASP A 49 -30.60 -3.26 7.31
C ASP A 49 -31.25 -3.94 8.51
N LEU A 50 -30.46 -4.55 9.40
CA LEU A 50 -30.98 -5.13 10.64
C LEU A 50 -31.66 -4.06 11.48
N ALA A 51 -31.01 -2.90 11.65
CA ALA A 51 -31.59 -1.79 12.40
C ALA A 51 -32.87 -1.25 11.75
N LYS A 52 -32.85 -1.13 10.42
CA LYS A 52 -34.01 -0.67 9.66
C LYS A 52 -35.19 -1.60 9.81
N ASN A 53 -34.96 -2.88 9.92
CA ASN A 53 -36.01 -3.91 10.08
C ASN A 53 -36.45 -4.04 11.54
N GLY A 54 -35.99 -3.18 12.43
CA GLY A 54 -36.41 -3.19 13.82
C GLY A 54 -35.72 -4.25 14.67
N GLU A 55 -34.67 -4.86 14.17
CA GLU A 55 -33.90 -5.84 14.92
C GLU A 55 -33.07 -5.18 16.01
N ILE A 56 -32.91 -5.86 17.13
CA ILE A 56 -32.08 -5.37 18.21
C ILE A 56 -30.63 -5.61 17.86
N LEU A 57 -29.86 -4.54 17.76
CA LEU A 57 -28.43 -4.63 17.53
C LEU A 57 -27.72 -4.93 18.84
N SER A 58 -26.78 -5.86 18.80
CA SER A 58 -25.95 -6.22 19.94
C SER A 58 -24.51 -5.81 19.71
N GLN A 59 -23.74 -5.81 20.78
CA GLN A 59 -22.32 -5.57 20.73
C GLN A 59 -21.61 -6.52 19.77
N HIS A 60 -22.11 -7.74 19.63
CA HIS A 60 -21.57 -8.75 18.73
C HIS A 60 -21.55 -8.27 17.27
N HIS A 61 -22.57 -7.57 16.82
CA HIS A 61 -22.63 -7.06 15.44
C HIS A 61 -21.49 -6.10 15.15
N PHE A 62 -21.06 -5.34 16.15
CA PHE A 62 -20.00 -4.34 15.99
C PHE A 62 -18.61 -4.88 16.28
N SER A 63 -18.48 -5.86 17.18
CA SER A 63 -17.18 -6.38 17.59
C SER A 63 -16.39 -6.97 16.43
N GLU A 64 -17.04 -7.74 15.58
CA GLU A 64 -16.39 -8.32 14.41
C GLU A 64 -15.98 -7.27 13.42
N LEU A 65 -16.84 -6.28 13.18
CA LEU A 65 -16.53 -5.17 12.30
C LEU A 65 -15.33 -4.37 12.81
N ILE A 66 -15.30 -4.07 14.10
CA ILE A 66 -14.19 -3.34 14.73
C ILE A 66 -12.89 -4.14 14.58
N THR A 67 -12.93 -5.44 14.83
CA THR A 67 -11.75 -6.30 14.68
C THR A 67 -11.21 -6.25 13.25
N HIS A 68 -12.08 -6.34 12.26
CA HIS A 68 -11.67 -6.25 10.86
C HIS A 68 -11.12 -4.87 10.51
N LEU A 69 -11.77 -3.80 11.00
CA LEU A 69 -11.30 -2.44 10.77
C LEU A 69 -9.92 -2.22 11.36
N ASP A 70 -9.69 -2.69 12.58
CA ASP A 70 -8.39 -2.58 13.23
C ASP A 70 -7.30 -3.30 12.44
N MET A 71 -7.62 -4.50 11.95
CA MET A 71 -6.70 -5.27 11.13
C MET A 71 -6.39 -4.55 9.81
N TYR A 72 -7.41 -4.04 9.14
CA TYR A 72 -7.22 -3.31 7.87
C TYR A 72 -6.45 -2.02 8.06
N GLU A 73 -6.70 -1.31 9.17
CA GLU A 73 -5.96 -0.09 9.50
C GLU A 73 -4.48 -0.40 9.72
N TYR A 74 -4.18 -1.47 10.45
CA TYR A 74 -2.81 -1.91 10.67
C TYR A 74 -2.11 -2.23 9.34
N LEU A 75 -2.75 -3.01 8.49
CA LEU A 75 -2.18 -3.38 7.20
C LEU A 75 -2.00 -2.17 6.28
N ALA A 76 -2.97 -1.27 6.24
CA ALA A 76 -2.88 -0.07 5.43
C ALA A 76 -1.73 0.82 5.89
N ASP A 77 -1.57 0.98 7.20
CA ASP A 77 -0.49 1.78 7.76
C ASP A 77 0.88 1.16 7.48
N ASP A 78 0.99 -0.15 7.60
CA ASP A 78 2.22 -0.87 7.26
C ASP A 78 2.60 -0.66 5.79
N ARG A 79 1.63 -0.78 4.88
CA ARG A 79 1.89 -0.56 3.45
C ARG A 79 2.18 0.90 3.14
N ARG A 80 1.55 1.82 3.84
CA ARG A 80 1.86 3.24 3.70
C ARG A 80 3.30 3.54 4.09
N HIS A 81 3.76 2.97 5.17
CA HIS A 81 5.17 3.12 5.59
C HIS A 81 6.12 2.53 4.58
N TYR A 82 5.80 1.36 4.03
CA TYR A 82 6.60 0.74 2.98
C TYR A 82 6.74 1.65 1.78
N HIS A 83 5.63 2.18 1.27
CA HIS A 83 5.67 3.05 0.09
C HIS A 83 6.36 4.38 0.36
N ALA A 84 6.20 4.93 1.55
CA ALA A 84 6.90 6.15 1.95
C ALA A 84 8.41 5.94 1.98
N LYS A 85 8.86 4.81 2.50
CA LYS A 85 10.27 4.44 2.55
C LYS A 85 10.84 4.26 1.13
N GLU A 86 10.11 3.56 0.27
CA GLU A 86 10.53 3.36 -1.11
C GLU A 86 10.58 4.67 -1.89
N ALA A 87 9.60 5.54 -1.70
CA ALA A 87 9.57 6.84 -2.34
C ALA A 87 10.80 7.68 -1.94
N LYS A 88 11.14 7.65 -0.65
CA LYS A 88 12.32 8.38 -0.16
C LYS A 88 13.61 7.80 -0.74
N ALA A 89 13.72 6.48 -0.79
CA ALA A 89 14.90 5.82 -1.35
C ALA A 89 15.10 6.21 -2.82
N HIS A 90 14.03 6.21 -3.61
CA HIS A 90 14.09 6.58 -5.02
C HIS A 90 14.37 8.08 -5.20
N GLU A 91 13.83 8.92 -4.33
CA GLU A 91 14.14 10.34 -4.35
C GLU A 91 15.62 10.59 -4.08
N ASP A 92 16.18 9.90 -3.08
CA ASP A 92 17.59 10.00 -2.76
C ASP A 92 18.48 9.54 -3.92
N GLU A 93 18.09 8.45 -4.60
CA GLU A 93 18.79 8.00 -5.81
C GLU A 93 18.71 9.02 -6.94
N TRP A 94 17.56 9.62 -7.13
CA TRP A 94 17.34 10.64 -8.14
C TRP A 94 18.27 11.84 -7.91
N GLU A 95 18.36 12.31 -6.66
CA GLU A 95 19.25 13.40 -6.29
C GLU A 95 20.72 13.02 -6.48
N ALA A 96 21.09 11.80 -6.12
CA ALA A 96 22.45 11.30 -6.34
C ALA A 96 22.78 11.23 -7.82
N ASN A 97 21.86 10.78 -8.65
CA ASN A 97 22.03 10.70 -10.11
C ASN A 97 22.19 12.09 -10.73
N LYS A 98 21.45 13.07 -10.27
CA LYS A 98 21.60 14.45 -10.72
C LYS A 98 22.99 14.97 -10.44
N LYS A 99 23.51 14.74 -9.24
CA LYS A 99 24.85 15.16 -8.84
C LYS A 99 25.92 14.47 -9.69
N ALA A 100 25.74 13.17 -9.93
CA ALA A 100 26.69 12.41 -10.76
C ALA A 100 26.75 12.91 -12.20
N VAL A 101 25.59 13.28 -12.75
CA VAL A 101 25.52 13.76 -14.15
C VAL A 101 26.04 15.18 -14.28
N SER A 102 25.87 16.03 -13.27
CA SER A 102 26.26 17.42 -13.33
C SER A 102 27.77 17.65 -13.17
N LEU A 103 28.52 16.62 -12.83
CA LEU A 103 29.97 16.70 -12.73
C LEU A 103 30.61 16.50 -14.09
#